data_200dd518bf72595175000035904e91b1
#
_entry.id   200dd518bf72595175000035904e91b1
#
_cell.length_a   1.000
_cell.length_b   1.000
_cell.length_c   1.000
_cell.angle_alpha   90.00
_cell.angle_beta   90.00
_cell.angle_gamma   90.00
#
_symmetry.space_group_name_H-M   'P 1'
#
loop_
_entity.id
_entity.type
_entity.pdbx_description
1 polymer ?
#
loop_
_entity_poly.entity_id
_entity_poly.type
_entity_poly.pdbx_seq_one_letter_code
_entity_poly.pdbx_strand_id
1 'polypeptide(L)'
;MAQGTMTDRKVVRLAVLGVAAVLVSGHSPYRQWYVYRANHLVVVGDKLRPGALALTTAVASAIVTRWPASRAVAASVETPVEVVKLLRSGQLPCGLIPSATAQEALEGRGNFADDDKVSLRVVAVLGDSLFVVLDRFDRERARDIAQALSEHRSNLPLPRNSALRGPAPIPFHPGALDYYVSGPPGP
;
A
#
# COMPACT_ATOMS: atom_id res chain seq x y z
N MET A 1 6.40 2.13 69.74
CA MET A 1 5.34 2.25 68.74
C MET A 1 5.91 2.96 67.51
N ALA A 2 6.43 2.21 66.53
CA ALA A 2 6.85 2.77 65.22
C ALA A 2 6.94 1.62 64.19
N GLN A 3 5.79 1.14 63.69
CA GLN A 3 5.73 0.10 62.66
C GLN A 3 4.86 0.48 61.44
N GLY A 4 4.55 1.75 61.22
CA GLY A 4 3.56 2.18 60.20
C GLY A 4 4.10 2.66 58.86
N THR A 5 5.40 2.91 58.66
CA THR A 5 5.82 3.74 57.51
C THR A 5 6.52 3.00 56.37
N MET A 6 6.83 1.71 56.49
CA MET A 6 7.60 0.97 55.48
C MET A 6 6.68 0.28 54.42
N THR A 7 5.45 -0.05 54.82
CA THR A 7 4.48 -0.74 53.93
C THR A 7 3.89 0.24 52.92
N ASP A 8 3.57 1.47 53.30
CA ASP A 8 2.95 2.48 52.44
C ASP A 8 3.86 2.88 51.27
N ARG A 9 5.16 3.01 51.50
CA ARG A 9 6.11 3.40 50.43
C ARG A 9 6.27 2.32 49.36
N LYS A 10 6.15 1.03 49.75
CA LYS A 10 6.21 -0.08 48.77
C LYS A 10 4.93 -0.17 47.95
N VAL A 11 3.78 0.05 48.54
CA VAL A 11 2.47 0.05 47.87
C VAL A 11 2.40 1.24 46.86
N VAL A 12 2.83 2.43 47.27
CA VAL A 12 2.88 3.59 46.39
C VAL A 12 3.82 3.38 45.20
N ARG A 13 5.01 2.79 45.41
CA ARG A 13 5.94 2.48 44.30
C ARG A 13 5.38 1.44 43.33
N LEU A 14 4.70 0.41 43.82
CA LEU A 14 4.03 -0.59 42.98
C LEU A 14 2.87 0.01 42.18
N ALA A 15 2.09 0.89 42.81
CA ALA A 15 1.01 1.59 42.11
C ALA A 15 1.54 2.52 41.00
N VAL A 16 2.61 3.28 41.26
CA VAL A 16 3.25 4.18 40.27
C VAL A 16 3.85 3.37 39.10
N LEU A 17 4.51 2.24 39.40
CA LEU A 17 5.04 1.34 38.37
C LEU A 17 3.91 0.71 37.52
N GLY A 18 2.80 0.35 38.13
CA GLY A 18 1.63 -0.18 37.45
C GLY A 18 1.00 0.85 36.49
N VAL A 19 0.83 2.09 36.94
CA VAL A 19 0.30 3.19 36.11
C VAL A 19 1.26 3.53 34.96
N ALA A 20 2.57 3.59 35.23
CA ALA A 20 3.58 3.83 34.20
C ALA A 20 3.58 2.71 33.13
N ALA A 21 3.45 1.44 33.52
CA ALA A 21 3.37 0.31 32.59
C ALA A 21 2.11 0.38 31.70
N VAL A 22 0.96 0.80 32.22
CA VAL A 22 -0.28 0.98 31.47
C VAL A 22 -0.17 2.15 30.47
N LEU A 23 0.47 3.24 30.87
CA LEU A 23 0.68 4.41 30.01
C LEU A 23 1.65 4.11 28.84
N VAL A 24 2.67 3.28 29.07
CA VAL A 24 3.64 2.91 28.01
C VAL A 24 3.05 1.83 27.05
N SER A 25 2.23 0.92 27.54
CA SER A 25 1.65 -0.14 26.71
C SER A 25 0.54 0.32 25.76
N GLY A 26 -0.07 1.48 26.01
CA GLY A 26 -1.15 2.05 25.17
C GLY A 26 -0.68 2.75 23.90
N HIS A 27 0.59 3.06 23.73
CA HIS A 27 1.13 3.91 22.66
C HIS A 27 2.16 3.21 21.77
N SER A 28 1.97 1.93 21.46
CA SER A 28 2.82 1.27 20.46
C SER A 28 2.55 1.87 19.07
N PRO A 29 3.53 2.51 18.42
CA PRO A 29 3.40 3.04 17.05
C PRO A 29 2.95 1.95 16.06
N TYR A 30 3.36 0.71 16.28
CA TYR A 30 2.97 -0.46 15.48
C TYR A 30 1.48 -0.75 15.51
N ARG A 31 0.82 -0.61 16.65
CA ARG A 31 -0.62 -0.87 16.78
C ARG A 31 -1.45 0.21 16.09
N GLN A 32 -1.05 1.46 16.21
CA GLN A 32 -1.69 2.57 15.51
C GLN A 32 -1.54 2.44 14.00
N TRP A 33 -0.36 2.07 13.51
CA TRP A 33 -0.09 1.83 12.10
C TRP A 33 -0.87 0.64 11.55
N TYR A 34 -1.03 -0.43 12.32
CA TYR A 34 -1.87 -1.57 11.94
C TYR A 34 -3.34 -1.18 11.76
N VAL A 35 -3.91 -0.46 12.74
CA VAL A 35 -5.31 0.02 12.68
C VAL A 35 -5.49 1.00 11.52
N TYR A 36 -4.53 1.89 11.29
CA TYR A 36 -4.58 2.82 10.18
C TYR A 36 -4.65 2.09 8.83
N ARG A 37 -3.78 1.12 8.60
CA ARG A 37 -3.76 0.32 7.37
C ARG A 37 -4.99 -0.56 7.19
N ALA A 38 -5.59 -1.03 8.26
CA ALA A 38 -6.84 -1.79 8.19
C ALA A 38 -8.03 -0.94 7.73
N ASN A 39 -7.98 0.37 7.97
CA ASN A 39 -9.05 1.31 7.66
C ASN A 39 -8.82 2.16 6.39
N HIS A 40 -7.64 2.09 5.79
CA HIS A 40 -7.26 2.90 4.64
C HIS A 40 -6.60 2.03 3.56
N LEU A 41 -6.94 2.28 2.31
CA LEU A 41 -6.19 1.72 1.18
C LEU A 41 -4.93 2.58 0.99
N VAL A 42 -3.81 2.12 1.54
CA VAL A 42 -2.55 2.83 1.39
C VAL A 42 -1.92 2.48 0.05
N VAL A 43 -1.82 3.46 -0.83
CA VAL A 43 -1.10 3.38 -2.09
C VAL A 43 0.33 3.86 -1.84
N VAL A 44 1.32 3.00 -2.01
CA VAL A 44 2.72 3.34 -1.75
C VAL A 44 3.49 3.50 -3.05
N GLY A 45 4.32 4.54 -3.14
CA GLY A 45 5.30 4.75 -4.21
C GLY A 45 6.69 5.01 -3.64
N ASP A 46 7.66 5.18 -4.51
CA ASP A 46 9.02 5.55 -4.13
C ASP A 46 9.27 7.07 -4.22
N LYS A 47 10.32 7.54 -3.54
CA LYS A 47 10.74 8.94 -3.58
C LYS A 47 11.86 9.21 -4.59
N LEU A 48 12.54 8.17 -5.09
CA LEU A 48 13.73 8.32 -5.91
C LEU A 48 13.41 8.89 -7.30
N ARG A 49 12.26 8.55 -7.86
CA ARG A 49 11.91 8.95 -9.22
C ARG A 49 11.19 10.30 -9.23
N PRO A 50 11.63 11.22 -10.11
CA PRO A 50 10.90 12.47 -10.31
C PRO A 50 9.43 12.21 -10.66
N GLY A 51 8.52 12.89 -9.97
CA GLY A 51 7.08 12.76 -10.20
C GLY A 51 6.40 11.52 -9.60
N ALA A 52 7.14 10.56 -9.01
CA ALA A 52 6.54 9.36 -8.42
C ALA A 52 5.55 9.68 -7.30
N LEU A 53 5.88 10.62 -6.41
CA LEU A 53 4.96 11.05 -5.36
C LEU A 53 3.71 11.73 -5.92
N ALA A 54 3.85 12.57 -6.95
CA ALA A 54 2.71 13.21 -7.60
C ALA A 54 1.79 12.17 -8.26
N LEU A 55 2.36 11.17 -8.94
CA LEU A 55 1.61 10.06 -9.51
C LEU A 55 0.90 9.24 -8.42
N THR A 56 1.59 8.91 -7.33
CA THR A 56 1.02 8.16 -6.20
C THR A 56 -0.17 8.90 -5.58
N THR A 57 -0.03 10.22 -5.41
CA THR A 57 -1.09 11.08 -4.88
C THR A 57 -2.28 11.17 -5.83
N ALA A 58 -2.04 11.33 -7.13
CA ALA A 58 -3.11 11.37 -8.13
C ALA A 58 -3.87 10.04 -8.21
N VAL A 59 -3.16 8.90 -8.13
CA VAL A 59 -3.76 7.57 -8.09
C VAL A 59 -4.62 7.39 -6.84
N ALA A 60 -4.13 7.73 -5.65
CA ALA A 60 -4.91 7.64 -4.42
C ALA A 60 -6.16 8.55 -4.49
N SER A 61 -6.03 9.76 -5.04
CA SER A 61 -7.15 10.68 -5.27
C SER A 61 -8.20 10.11 -6.23
N ALA A 62 -7.79 9.51 -7.33
CA ALA A 62 -8.70 8.87 -8.28
C ALA A 62 -9.49 7.74 -7.62
N ILE A 63 -8.81 6.90 -6.82
CA ILE A 63 -9.44 5.79 -6.12
C ILE A 63 -10.45 6.30 -5.08
N VAL A 64 -10.09 7.26 -4.23
CA VAL A 64 -10.98 7.77 -3.19
C VAL A 64 -12.18 8.52 -3.77
N THR A 65 -11.99 9.19 -4.92
CA THR A 65 -13.10 9.89 -5.60
C THR A 65 -14.15 8.91 -6.10
N ARG A 66 -13.74 7.81 -6.71
CA ARG A 66 -14.66 6.77 -7.20
C ARG A 66 -15.19 5.88 -6.07
N TRP A 67 -14.35 5.61 -5.08
CA TRP A 67 -14.64 4.70 -3.98
C TRP A 67 -14.27 5.33 -2.62
N PRO A 68 -15.11 6.25 -2.07
CA PRO A 68 -14.82 6.98 -0.82
C PRO A 68 -14.60 6.07 0.39
N ALA A 69 -15.28 4.92 0.44
CA ALA A 69 -15.13 3.95 1.51
C ALA A 69 -13.71 3.33 1.58
N SER A 70 -12.94 3.39 0.48
CA SER A 70 -11.55 2.95 0.46
C SER A 70 -10.66 3.79 1.36
N ARG A 71 -11.03 5.06 1.60
CA ARG A 71 -10.19 6.05 2.30
C ARG A 71 -8.75 6.04 1.75
N ALA A 72 -8.61 5.94 0.43
CA ALA A 72 -7.31 5.79 -0.21
C ALA A 72 -6.40 6.98 0.11
N VAL A 73 -5.16 6.69 0.48
CA VAL A 73 -4.13 7.67 0.81
C VAL A 73 -2.81 7.32 0.16
N ALA A 74 -2.06 8.33 -0.22
CA ALA A 74 -0.70 8.16 -0.74
C ALA A 74 0.31 8.04 0.40
N ALA A 75 1.26 7.14 0.25
CA ALA A 75 2.44 7.03 1.08
C ALA A 75 3.69 6.86 0.20
N SER A 76 4.85 7.12 0.76
CA SER A 76 6.10 6.94 0.03
C SER A 76 7.17 6.29 0.90
N VAL A 77 8.02 5.50 0.25
CA VAL A 77 9.23 4.90 0.81
C VAL A 77 10.45 5.33 0.01
N GLU A 78 11.64 5.01 0.45
CA GLU A 78 12.86 5.48 -0.21
C GLU A 78 13.03 4.84 -1.60
N THR A 79 12.79 3.53 -1.73
CA THR A 79 13.13 2.78 -2.95
C THR A 79 11.95 1.95 -3.47
N PRO A 80 11.89 1.65 -4.79
CA PRO A 80 10.92 0.71 -5.33
C PRO A 80 11.05 -0.71 -4.76
N VAL A 81 12.27 -1.10 -4.33
CA VAL A 81 12.53 -2.39 -3.67
C VAL A 81 11.79 -2.50 -2.34
N GLU A 82 11.77 -1.41 -1.57
CA GLU A 82 11.00 -1.36 -0.32
C GLU A 82 9.50 -1.50 -0.56
N VAL A 83 8.96 -0.91 -1.64
CA VAL A 83 7.57 -1.10 -2.03
C VAL A 83 7.25 -2.58 -2.18
N VAL A 84 8.08 -3.33 -2.94
CA VAL A 84 7.90 -4.77 -3.15
C VAL A 84 8.00 -5.55 -1.83
N LYS A 85 8.96 -5.21 -0.96
CA LYS A 85 9.10 -5.85 0.35
C LYS A 85 7.88 -5.65 1.25
N LEU A 86 7.28 -4.45 1.23
CA LEU A 86 6.06 -4.15 1.98
C LEU A 86 4.84 -4.90 1.43
N LEU A 87 4.73 -5.05 0.10
CA LEU A 87 3.70 -5.87 -0.53
C LEU A 87 3.87 -7.35 -0.14
N ARG A 88 5.09 -7.89 -0.29
CA ARG A 88 5.41 -9.29 0.01
C ARG A 88 5.07 -9.66 1.45
N SER A 89 5.45 -8.80 2.40
CA SER A 89 5.17 -9.01 3.82
C SER A 89 3.68 -8.85 4.20
N GLY A 90 2.83 -8.44 3.24
CA GLY A 90 1.43 -8.14 3.48
C GLY A 90 1.19 -6.88 4.32
N GLN A 91 2.22 -6.06 4.51
CA GLN A 91 2.08 -4.81 5.24
C GLN A 91 1.28 -3.77 4.45
N LEU A 92 1.36 -3.80 3.13
CA LEU A 92 0.60 -2.93 2.24
C LEU A 92 -0.09 -3.75 1.14
N PRO A 93 -1.30 -3.32 0.70
CA PRO A 93 -2.08 -4.09 -0.27
C PRO A 93 -1.68 -3.79 -1.72
N CYS A 94 -1.18 -2.59 -2.01
CA CYS A 94 -0.90 -2.13 -3.36
C CYS A 94 0.23 -1.11 -3.40
N GLY A 95 0.83 -0.92 -4.57
CA GLY A 95 1.90 0.04 -4.76
C GLY A 95 2.20 0.39 -6.20
N LEU A 96 3.04 1.41 -6.38
CA LEU A 96 3.54 1.89 -7.67
C LEU A 96 5.02 1.59 -7.76
N ILE A 97 5.41 0.83 -8.77
CA ILE A 97 6.82 0.46 -9.01
C ILE A 97 7.16 0.58 -10.50
N PRO A 98 8.44 0.78 -10.84
CA PRO A 98 8.91 0.69 -12.24
C PRO A 98 8.66 -0.70 -12.82
N SER A 99 8.42 -0.75 -14.13
CA SER A 99 8.28 -2.02 -14.87
C SER A 99 9.49 -2.94 -14.69
N ALA A 100 10.70 -2.39 -14.70
CA ALA A 100 11.94 -3.14 -14.48
C ALA A 100 11.97 -3.80 -13.09
N THR A 101 11.63 -3.04 -12.03
CA THR A 101 11.57 -3.57 -10.66
C THR A 101 10.53 -4.68 -10.51
N ALA A 102 9.37 -4.54 -11.18
CA ALA A 102 8.34 -5.57 -11.18
C ALA A 102 8.82 -6.87 -11.83
N GLN A 103 9.55 -6.75 -12.94
CA GLN A 103 10.15 -7.89 -13.63
C GLN A 103 11.22 -8.58 -12.78
N GLU A 104 12.16 -7.83 -12.20
CA GLU A 104 13.18 -8.37 -11.31
C GLU A 104 12.57 -9.13 -10.12
N ALA A 105 11.52 -8.56 -9.50
CA ALA A 105 10.85 -9.18 -8.37
C ALA A 105 10.13 -10.50 -8.76
N LEU A 106 9.50 -10.55 -9.95
CA LEU A 106 8.85 -11.77 -10.43
C LEU A 106 9.87 -12.88 -10.76
N GLU A 107 11.01 -12.50 -11.32
CA GLU A 107 12.05 -13.42 -11.73
C GLU A 107 13.00 -13.84 -10.59
N GLY A 108 12.96 -13.12 -9.45
CA GLY A 108 13.89 -13.33 -8.34
C GLY A 108 15.32 -12.95 -8.75
N ARG A 109 15.49 -11.79 -9.41
CA ARG A 109 16.80 -11.29 -9.86
C ARG A 109 17.14 -9.94 -9.21
N GLY A 110 18.40 -9.50 -9.40
CA GLY A 110 18.85 -8.22 -8.91
C GLY A 110 18.70 -8.09 -7.39
N ASN A 111 17.99 -7.09 -6.94
CA ASN A 111 17.73 -6.84 -5.51
C ASN A 111 16.84 -7.89 -4.83
N PHE A 112 16.36 -8.87 -5.57
CA PHE A 112 15.44 -9.94 -5.10
C PHE A 112 16.04 -11.34 -5.27
N ALA A 113 17.34 -11.46 -5.57
CA ALA A 113 18.01 -12.74 -5.84
C ALA A 113 17.98 -13.70 -4.64
N ASP A 114 18.06 -13.15 -3.42
CA ASP A 114 18.01 -13.91 -2.18
C ASP A 114 16.59 -13.97 -1.55
N ASP A 115 15.62 -13.39 -2.24
CA ASP A 115 14.25 -13.29 -1.77
C ASP A 115 13.35 -14.36 -2.44
N ASP A 116 12.33 -14.82 -1.75
CA ASP A 116 11.29 -15.64 -2.37
C ASP A 116 10.59 -14.85 -3.49
N LYS A 117 10.28 -15.53 -4.58
CA LYS A 117 9.54 -14.93 -5.71
C LYS A 117 8.22 -14.34 -5.25
N VAL A 118 7.94 -13.13 -5.69
CA VAL A 118 6.72 -12.41 -5.36
C VAL A 118 5.72 -12.51 -6.50
N SER A 119 4.56 -13.08 -6.23
CA SER A 119 3.46 -13.14 -7.21
C SER A 119 2.75 -11.79 -7.33
N LEU A 120 3.38 -10.87 -8.08
CA LEU A 120 2.80 -9.56 -8.38
C LEU A 120 1.84 -9.64 -9.58
N ARG A 121 0.81 -8.81 -9.56
CA ARG A 121 -0.14 -8.61 -10.66
C ARG A 121 -0.30 -7.13 -10.95
N VAL A 122 -0.43 -6.77 -12.22
CA VAL A 122 -0.69 -5.40 -12.67
C VAL A 122 -2.18 -5.11 -12.61
N VAL A 123 -2.54 -3.97 -12.06
CA VAL A 123 -3.90 -3.42 -12.16
C VAL A 123 -3.96 -2.37 -13.25
N ALA A 124 -2.93 -1.53 -13.38
CA ALA A 124 -2.84 -0.53 -14.44
C ALA A 124 -1.38 -0.22 -14.81
N VAL A 125 -1.16 0.09 -16.08
CA VAL A 125 0.10 0.64 -16.60
C VAL A 125 0.02 2.16 -16.57
N LEU A 126 0.98 2.80 -15.92
CA LEU A 126 1.00 4.23 -15.66
C LEU A 126 2.32 4.85 -16.18
N GLY A 127 2.45 4.87 -17.51
CA GLY A 127 3.70 5.24 -18.16
C GLY A 127 4.77 4.16 -17.99
N ASP A 128 5.88 4.51 -17.36
CA ASP A 128 6.97 3.59 -16.98
C ASP A 128 6.73 2.85 -15.66
N SER A 129 5.66 3.23 -14.97
CA SER A 129 5.26 2.67 -13.68
C SER A 129 4.10 1.71 -13.83
N LEU A 130 4.03 0.74 -12.92
CA LEU A 130 2.93 -0.20 -12.80
C LEU A 130 2.24 0.02 -11.46
N PHE A 131 0.91 0.06 -11.46
CA PHE A 131 0.14 -0.14 -10.25
C PHE A 131 0.02 -1.63 -10.02
N VAL A 132 0.64 -2.11 -8.95
CA VAL A 132 0.75 -3.54 -8.65
C VAL A 132 0.08 -3.90 -7.33
N VAL A 133 -0.40 -5.12 -7.30
CA VAL A 133 -0.96 -5.81 -6.12
C VAL A 133 -0.39 -7.22 -6.05
N LEU A 134 -0.60 -7.94 -4.96
CA LEU A 134 -0.34 -9.37 -4.89
C LEU A 134 -1.42 -10.16 -5.65
N ASP A 135 -1.08 -11.36 -6.13
CA ASP A 135 -2.00 -12.27 -6.82
C ASP A 135 -3.28 -12.58 -6.00
N ARG A 136 -3.14 -12.66 -4.67
CA ARG A 136 -4.23 -12.88 -3.71
C ARG A 136 -5.08 -11.64 -3.41
N PHE A 137 -4.82 -10.51 -4.05
CA PHE A 137 -5.61 -9.29 -3.85
C PHE A 137 -7.05 -9.53 -4.30
N ASP A 138 -8.01 -8.88 -3.63
CA ASP A 138 -9.43 -9.06 -3.92
C ASP A 138 -9.80 -8.66 -5.35
N ARG A 139 -10.54 -9.53 -6.05
CA ARG A 139 -10.86 -9.39 -7.47
C ARG A 139 -11.76 -8.19 -7.75
N GLU A 140 -12.77 -7.97 -6.92
CA GLU A 140 -13.69 -6.83 -7.08
C GLU A 140 -12.97 -5.52 -6.82
N ARG A 141 -12.15 -5.46 -5.77
CA ARG A 141 -11.33 -4.27 -5.49
C ARG A 141 -10.34 -3.96 -6.61
N ALA A 142 -9.71 -4.97 -7.20
CA ALA A 142 -8.82 -4.75 -8.35
C ALA A 142 -9.59 -4.20 -9.56
N ARG A 143 -10.81 -4.66 -9.81
CA ARG A 143 -11.72 -4.14 -10.82
C ARG A 143 -12.10 -2.69 -10.55
N ASP A 144 -12.51 -2.37 -9.31
CA ASP A 144 -12.89 -1.02 -8.90
C ASP A 144 -11.72 -0.03 -9.03
N ILE A 145 -10.51 -0.45 -8.69
CA ILE A 145 -9.30 0.37 -8.88
C ILE A 145 -9.05 0.60 -10.38
N ALA A 146 -9.12 -0.43 -11.22
CA ALA A 146 -8.94 -0.28 -12.66
C ALA A 146 -9.97 0.68 -13.26
N GLN A 147 -11.22 0.60 -12.81
CA GLN A 147 -12.29 1.51 -13.18
C GLN A 147 -11.99 2.94 -12.72
N ALA A 148 -11.64 3.13 -11.45
CA ALA A 148 -11.33 4.45 -10.90
C ALA A 148 -10.21 5.15 -11.69
N LEU A 149 -9.14 4.42 -12.00
CA LEU A 149 -8.02 4.96 -12.77
C LEU A 149 -8.41 5.28 -14.22
N SER A 150 -9.32 4.51 -14.80
CA SER A 150 -9.81 4.76 -16.17
C SER A 150 -10.71 5.98 -16.23
N GLU A 151 -11.68 6.12 -15.33
CA GLU A 151 -12.61 7.25 -15.24
C GLU A 151 -11.87 8.57 -14.95
N HIS A 152 -10.82 8.52 -14.12
CA HIS A 152 -10.03 9.70 -13.75
C HIS A 152 -8.69 9.80 -14.51
N ARG A 153 -8.59 9.14 -15.65
CA ARG A 153 -7.36 9.09 -16.47
C ARG A 153 -6.78 10.48 -16.77
N SER A 154 -7.64 11.47 -17.07
CA SER A 154 -7.23 12.85 -17.37
C SER A 154 -6.56 13.56 -16.20
N ASN A 155 -6.79 13.12 -14.97
CA ASN A 155 -6.24 13.71 -13.76
C ASN A 155 -4.90 13.08 -13.36
N LEU A 156 -4.50 11.99 -14.03
CA LEU A 156 -3.21 11.36 -13.80
C LEU A 156 -2.11 12.10 -14.57
N PRO A 157 -0.94 12.32 -13.95
CA PRO A 157 0.19 12.99 -14.62
C PRO A 157 0.89 12.04 -15.60
N LEU A 158 0.18 11.65 -16.64
CA LEU A 158 0.61 10.68 -17.64
C LEU A 158 0.53 11.30 -19.05
N PRO A 159 1.37 10.86 -20.00
CA PRO A 159 1.21 11.22 -21.40
C PRO A 159 -0.20 10.89 -21.91
N ARG A 160 -0.78 11.78 -22.73
CA ARG A 160 -2.18 11.66 -23.22
C ARG A 160 -2.49 10.29 -23.85
N ASN A 161 -1.53 9.70 -24.53
CA ASN A 161 -1.69 8.44 -25.26
C ASN A 161 -1.34 7.20 -24.45
N SER A 162 -1.04 7.31 -23.15
CA SER A 162 -0.74 6.13 -22.32
C SER A 162 -1.99 5.30 -22.12
N ALA A 163 -1.97 4.04 -22.53
CA ALA A 163 -3.05 3.08 -22.27
C ALA A 163 -2.85 2.48 -20.88
N LEU A 164 -3.89 2.47 -20.04
CA LEU A 164 -3.84 1.82 -18.73
C LEU A 164 -3.75 0.28 -18.85
N ARG A 165 -4.22 -0.28 -19.97
CA ARG A 165 -3.99 -1.65 -20.41
C ARG A 165 -2.95 -1.63 -21.53
N GLY A 166 -1.69 -1.44 -21.15
CA GLY A 166 -0.55 -1.50 -22.07
C GLY A 166 0.26 -2.79 -21.90
N PRO A 167 1.35 -2.95 -22.65
CA PRO A 167 2.31 -4.04 -22.42
C PRO A 167 2.89 -3.91 -21.02
N ALA A 168 2.92 -5.03 -20.30
CA ALA A 168 3.50 -5.11 -18.97
C ALA A 168 4.37 -6.38 -18.86
N PRO A 169 5.50 -6.32 -18.14
CA PRO A 169 6.41 -7.46 -18.00
C PRO A 169 5.88 -8.55 -17.07
N ILE A 170 4.84 -8.25 -16.31
CA ILE A 170 4.18 -9.18 -15.40
C ILE A 170 2.68 -9.26 -15.71
N PRO A 171 2.00 -10.38 -15.38
CA PRO A 171 0.59 -10.56 -15.70
C PRO A 171 -0.34 -9.54 -15.04
N PHE A 172 -1.43 -9.22 -15.72
CA PHE A 172 -2.51 -8.43 -15.13
C PHE A 172 -3.29 -9.23 -14.08
N HIS A 173 -3.83 -8.50 -13.10
CA HIS A 173 -4.77 -9.06 -12.14
C HIS A 173 -6.09 -9.42 -12.81
N PRO A 174 -6.69 -10.60 -12.53
CA PRO A 174 -7.95 -11.01 -13.16
C PRO A 174 -9.06 -9.97 -13.02
N GLY A 175 -9.23 -9.34 -11.85
CA GLY A 175 -10.23 -8.30 -11.64
C GLY A 175 -10.02 -7.05 -12.53
N ALA A 176 -8.76 -6.65 -12.76
CA ALA A 176 -8.46 -5.56 -13.68
C ALA A 176 -8.80 -5.94 -15.12
N LEU A 177 -8.49 -7.19 -15.53
CA LEU A 177 -8.87 -7.70 -16.84
C LEU A 177 -10.37 -7.74 -17.04
N ASP A 178 -11.15 -8.11 -16.03
CA ASP A 178 -12.61 -8.08 -16.09
C ASP A 178 -13.13 -6.70 -16.49
N TYR A 179 -12.56 -5.64 -15.91
CA TYR A 179 -12.94 -4.28 -16.29
C TYR A 179 -12.50 -3.93 -17.71
N TYR A 180 -11.23 -4.19 -18.07
CA TYR A 180 -10.70 -3.81 -19.37
C TYR A 180 -11.28 -4.59 -20.56
N VAL A 181 -11.79 -5.80 -20.32
CA VAL A 181 -12.43 -6.64 -21.35
C VAL A 181 -13.92 -6.33 -21.47
N SER A 182 -14.62 -6.17 -20.33
CA SER A 182 -16.06 -5.94 -20.33
C SER A 182 -16.44 -4.48 -20.67
N GLY A 183 -15.47 -3.56 -20.63
CA GLY A 183 -15.72 -2.12 -20.73
C GLY A 183 -16.40 -1.56 -19.48
N PRO A 184 -16.63 -0.24 -19.43
CA PRO A 184 -17.48 0.36 -18.40
C PRO A 184 -18.86 -0.29 -18.48
N PRO A 185 -19.53 -0.57 -17.32
CA PRO A 185 -20.92 -0.95 -17.35
C PRO A 185 -21.67 0.12 -18.15
N GLY A 186 -22.41 -0.30 -19.16
CA GLY A 186 -23.25 0.61 -19.94
C GLY A 186 -24.18 1.43 -19.03
N PRO A 187 -24.61 2.62 -19.46
CA PRO A 187 -25.51 3.47 -18.71
C PRO A 187 -26.84 2.79 -18.37
#